data_9e5bdf68bc83d804318cbfe9fa07d4c6
#
_entry.id   9e5bdf68bc83d804318cbfe9fa07d4c6
#
_cell.length_a   1.000
_cell.length_b   1.000
_cell.length_c   1.000
_cell.angle_alpha   90.00
_cell.angle_beta   90.00
_cell.angle_gamma   90.00
#
_symmetry.space_group_name_H-M   'P 1'
#
loop_
_entity.id
_entity.type
_entity.pdbx_description
1 polymer ?
#
loop_
_entity_poly.entity_id
_entity_poly.type
_entity_poly.pdbx_seq_one_letter_code
_entity_poly.pdbx_strand_id
1 'polypeptide(L)'
;MGRRHPDWIKVKAPGDPNYLRLKRVVREKNLHTVCEEARCPNIGECWGNKTATFLILGDTCTRGCRFCSIDKGKPLALDPEEPRNVALVVKDLGLDHIVVTSVNRDDLPDGGAGHFAKTVFWIKNLNPGI
;
A
#
# COMPACT_ATOMS: atom_id res chain seq x y z
N MET A 1 -30.46 -7.04 11.71
CA MET A 1 -30.55 -5.98 10.67
C MET A 1 -29.40 -5.00 10.88
N GLY A 2 -28.48 -4.94 9.92
CA GLY A 2 -27.39 -3.95 9.97
C GLY A 2 -27.98 -2.53 9.95
N ARG A 3 -27.53 -1.67 10.86
CA ARG A 3 -27.89 -0.24 10.83
C ARG A 3 -27.43 0.33 9.50
N ARG A 4 -28.36 0.84 8.69
CA ARG A 4 -28.02 1.61 7.50
C ARG A 4 -27.21 2.83 7.91
N HIS A 5 -26.13 3.08 7.21
CA HIS A 5 -25.39 4.33 7.39
C HIS A 5 -26.31 5.52 7.08
N PRO A 6 -26.11 6.67 7.76
CA PRO A 6 -26.80 7.90 7.40
C PRO A 6 -26.61 8.25 5.91
N ASP A 7 -27.61 8.86 5.28
CA ASP A 7 -27.63 9.13 3.84
C ASP A 7 -26.51 10.10 3.38
N TRP A 8 -25.93 10.85 4.30
CA TRP A 8 -24.79 11.74 4.00
C TRP A 8 -23.44 11.01 3.94
N ILE A 9 -23.35 9.78 4.45
CA ILE A 9 -22.14 8.96 4.31
C ILE A 9 -22.16 8.31 2.94
N LYS A 10 -21.46 8.95 2.00
CA LYS A 10 -21.33 8.45 0.63
C LYS A 10 -19.86 8.30 0.30
N VAL A 11 -19.52 7.24 -0.42
CA VAL A 11 -18.19 7.03 -0.98
C VAL A 11 -18.28 6.98 -2.51
N LYS A 12 -17.25 7.49 -3.17
CA LYS A 12 -17.14 7.43 -4.63
C LYS A 12 -16.89 5.98 -5.05
N ALA A 13 -17.71 5.47 -5.96
CA ALA A 13 -17.49 4.13 -6.51
C ALA A 13 -16.14 4.05 -7.23
N PRO A 14 -15.36 2.99 -7.04
CA PRO A 14 -14.08 2.81 -7.71
C PRO A 14 -14.31 2.46 -9.20
N GLY A 15 -14.01 3.37 -10.09
CA GLY A 15 -14.21 3.22 -11.53
C GLY A 15 -13.40 4.22 -12.35
N ASP A 16 -12.65 5.10 -11.68
CA ASP A 16 -11.78 6.05 -12.33
C ASP A 16 -10.66 5.34 -13.11
N PRO A 17 -10.26 5.81 -14.31
CA PRO A 17 -9.16 5.23 -15.07
C PRO A 17 -7.84 5.14 -14.29
N ASN A 18 -7.52 6.12 -13.45
CA ASN A 18 -6.34 6.09 -12.58
C ASN A 18 -6.43 4.95 -11.56
N TYR A 19 -7.61 4.74 -10.97
CA TYR A 19 -7.84 3.62 -10.05
C TYR A 19 -7.61 2.27 -10.75
N LEU A 20 -8.20 2.06 -11.92
CA LEU A 20 -8.07 0.80 -12.65
C LEU A 20 -6.63 0.52 -13.07
N ARG A 21 -5.91 1.56 -13.50
CA ARG A 21 -4.50 1.48 -13.88
C ARG A 21 -3.62 1.12 -12.68
N LEU A 22 -3.81 1.80 -11.55
CA LEU A 22 -3.06 1.55 -10.32
C LEU A 22 -3.30 0.11 -9.83
N LYS A 23 -4.55 -0.33 -9.80
CA LYS A 23 -4.93 -1.68 -9.40
C LYS A 23 -4.22 -2.76 -10.23
N ARG A 24 -4.20 -2.58 -11.54
CA ARG A 24 -3.52 -3.50 -12.46
C ARG A 24 -2.01 -3.55 -12.20
N VAL A 25 -1.35 -2.41 -12.13
CA VAL A 25 0.11 -2.31 -11.98
C VAL A 25 0.56 -2.85 -10.61
N VAL A 26 -0.17 -2.56 -9.56
CA VAL A 26 0.11 -3.10 -8.22
C VAL A 26 0.10 -4.63 -8.23
N ARG A 27 -0.85 -5.24 -8.90
CA ARG A 27 -0.93 -6.70 -9.03
C ARG A 27 0.16 -7.29 -9.93
N GLU A 28 0.44 -6.68 -11.07
CA GLU A 28 1.49 -7.11 -12.00
C GLU A 28 2.88 -7.08 -11.34
N LYS A 29 3.13 -6.12 -10.47
CA LYS A 29 4.39 -5.98 -9.73
C LYS A 29 4.41 -6.73 -8.40
N ASN A 30 3.35 -7.45 -8.08
CA ASN A 30 3.18 -8.16 -6.79
C ASN A 30 3.42 -7.28 -5.57
N LEU A 31 2.88 -6.06 -5.63
CA LEU A 31 2.94 -5.09 -4.54
C LEU A 31 1.67 -5.13 -3.69
N HIS A 32 1.78 -4.59 -2.49
CA HIS A 32 0.67 -4.51 -1.55
C HIS A 32 0.38 -3.06 -1.18
N THR A 33 -0.88 -2.75 -0.95
CA THR A 33 -1.33 -1.44 -0.46
C THR A 33 -2.19 -1.60 0.78
N VAL A 34 -2.07 -0.67 1.71
CA VAL A 34 -3.00 -0.60 2.85
C VAL A 34 -4.43 -0.36 2.37
N CYS A 35 -4.57 0.38 1.27
CA CYS A 35 -5.88 0.69 0.68
C CYS A 35 -6.69 -0.57 0.33
N GLU A 36 -6.02 -1.61 -0.20
CA GLU A 36 -6.65 -2.91 -0.49
C GLU A 36 -6.73 -3.80 0.75
N GLU A 37 -5.62 -3.97 1.46
CA GLU A 37 -5.52 -4.90 2.60
C GLU A 37 -6.42 -4.46 3.77
N ALA A 38 -6.54 -3.18 4.03
CA ALA A 38 -7.43 -2.63 5.04
C ALA A 38 -8.88 -2.45 4.54
N ARG A 39 -9.18 -2.78 3.29
CA ARG A 39 -10.50 -2.60 2.67
C ARG A 39 -11.03 -1.17 2.84
N CYS A 40 -10.16 -0.19 2.55
CA CYS A 40 -10.48 1.22 2.75
C CYS A 40 -11.63 1.67 1.83
N PRO A 41 -12.69 2.27 2.36
CA PRO A 41 -13.83 2.71 1.54
C PRO A 41 -13.48 3.91 0.64
N ASN A 42 -12.41 4.64 0.93
CA ASN A 42 -11.99 5.82 0.17
C ASN A 42 -11.02 5.49 -0.99
N ILE A 43 -10.76 4.21 -1.24
CA ILE A 43 -9.79 3.77 -2.25
C ILE A 43 -10.06 4.37 -3.64
N GLY A 44 -11.33 4.43 -4.06
CA GLY A 44 -11.72 4.98 -5.35
C GLY A 44 -11.37 6.46 -5.50
N GLU A 45 -11.57 7.25 -4.45
CA GLU A 45 -11.24 8.67 -4.43
C GLU A 45 -9.73 8.91 -4.38
N CYS A 46 -9.03 8.27 -3.43
CA CYS A 46 -7.59 8.45 -3.25
C CYS A 46 -6.81 8.03 -4.50
N TRP A 47 -7.11 6.87 -5.04
CA TRP A 47 -6.42 6.37 -6.23
C TRP A 47 -6.77 7.16 -7.48
N GLY A 48 -8.01 7.63 -7.60
CA GLY A 48 -8.41 8.57 -8.64
C GLY A 48 -7.62 9.88 -8.60
N ASN A 49 -7.29 10.34 -7.40
CA ASN A 49 -6.49 11.55 -7.16
C ASN A 49 -4.98 11.29 -7.09
N LYS A 50 -4.49 10.16 -7.59
CA LYS A 50 -3.07 9.79 -7.64
C LYS A 50 -2.38 9.77 -6.25
N THR A 51 -3.13 9.34 -5.23
CA THR A 51 -2.63 9.15 -3.87
C THR A 51 -2.81 7.70 -3.47
N ALA A 52 -1.76 7.08 -2.95
CA ALA A 52 -1.78 5.69 -2.49
C ALA A 52 -0.92 5.48 -1.24
N THR A 53 -1.28 4.47 -0.46
CA THR A 53 -0.51 4.03 0.71
C THR A 53 0.02 2.63 0.45
N PHE A 54 1.33 2.53 0.24
CA PHE A 54 1.98 1.24 0.02
C PHE A 54 2.25 0.52 1.34
N LEU A 55 2.02 -0.79 1.32
CA LEU A 55 2.35 -1.69 2.41
C LEU A 55 3.57 -2.51 2.00
N ILE A 56 4.69 -2.30 2.65
CA ILE A 56 5.94 -3.01 2.36
C ILE A 56 6.23 -4.11 3.39
N LEU A 57 7.25 -4.90 3.16
CA LEU A 57 7.68 -6.07 3.97
C LEU A 57 6.73 -7.27 3.86
N GLY A 58 5.89 -7.31 2.83
CA GLY A 58 4.89 -8.35 2.62
C GLY A 58 3.50 -7.94 3.06
N ASP A 59 2.59 -8.90 3.05
CA ASP A 59 1.16 -8.73 3.36
C ASP A 59 0.75 -9.41 4.67
N THR A 60 1.68 -10.04 5.36
CA THR A 60 1.44 -10.80 6.60
C THR A 60 2.21 -10.19 7.76
N CYS A 61 1.49 -9.82 8.82
CA CYS A 61 2.03 -9.16 10.00
C CYS A 61 2.30 -10.17 11.12
N THR A 62 3.38 -9.98 11.86
CA THR A 62 3.71 -10.79 13.04
C THR A 62 2.88 -10.41 14.28
N ARG A 63 2.16 -9.30 14.23
CA ARG A 63 1.32 -8.78 15.32
C ARG A 63 -0.17 -9.01 15.09
N GLY A 64 -0.91 -9.17 16.19
CA GLY A 64 -2.35 -9.47 16.15
C GLY A 64 -3.23 -8.32 16.64
N CYS A 65 -3.04 -7.10 16.16
CA CYS A 65 -3.86 -5.96 16.57
C CYS A 65 -5.35 -6.20 16.25
N ARG A 66 -6.23 -6.04 17.23
CA ARG A 66 -7.65 -6.35 17.10
C ARG A 66 -8.40 -5.46 16.10
N PHE A 67 -7.92 -4.25 15.90
CA PHE A 67 -8.52 -3.27 14.98
C PHE A 67 -7.99 -3.37 13.54
N CYS A 68 -6.96 -4.18 13.30
CA CYS A 68 -6.27 -4.24 12.02
C CYS A 68 -6.82 -5.35 11.13
N SER A 69 -7.11 -5.04 9.86
CA SER A 69 -7.62 -5.98 8.86
C SER A 69 -6.53 -6.73 8.11
N ILE A 70 -5.24 -6.39 8.32
CA ILE A 70 -4.11 -7.05 7.66
C ILE A 70 -3.96 -8.47 8.21
N ASP A 71 -3.64 -9.40 7.31
CA ASP A 71 -3.44 -10.80 7.66
C ASP A 71 -2.31 -11.00 8.67
N LYS A 72 -2.49 -11.93 9.56
CA LYS A 72 -1.61 -12.22 10.69
C LYS A 72 -1.06 -13.62 10.56
N GLY A 73 0.20 -13.79 10.91
CA GLY A 73 0.83 -15.10 10.85
C GLY A 73 2.34 -15.02 10.68
N LYS A 74 2.89 -16.05 10.04
CA LYS A 74 4.31 -16.14 9.72
C LYS A 74 4.56 -15.56 8.34
N PRO A 75 5.28 -14.42 8.25
CA PRO A 75 5.57 -13.80 6.97
C PRO A 75 6.53 -14.63 6.10
N LEU A 76 6.42 -14.44 4.79
CA LEU A 76 7.39 -14.97 3.83
C LEU A 76 8.69 -14.15 3.85
N ALA A 77 9.72 -14.65 3.17
CA ALA A 77 10.97 -13.92 2.98
C ALA A 77 10.72 -12.57 2.29
N LEU A 78 11.56 -11.57 2.60
CA LEU A 78 11.50 -10.28 1.94
C LEU A 78 11.80 -10.41 0.45
N ASP A 79 11.03 -9.69 -0.36
CA ASP A 79 11.31 -9.53 -1.78
C ASP A 79 12.36 -8.42 -1.96
N PRO A 80 13.59 -8.73 -2.42
CA PRO A 80 14.64 -7.73 -2.59
C PRO A 80 14.32 -6.71 -3.67
N GLU A 81 13.42 -7.00 -4.60
CA GLU A 81 13.00 -6.10 -5.68
C GLU A 81 11.84 -5.17 -5.27
N GLU A 82 11.17 -5.42 -4.16
CA GLU A 82 10.04 -4.61 -3.71
C GLU A 82 10.37 -3.11 -3.63
N PRO A 83 11.49 -2.66 -3.04
CA PRO A 83 11.83 -1.24 -2.96
C PRO A 83 11.90 -0.56 -4.33
N ARG A 84 12.52 -1.22 -5.30
CA ARG A 84 12.63 -0.73 -6.67
C ARG A 84 11.28 -0.75 -7.38
N ASN A 85 10.51 -1.81 -7.22
CA ASN A 85 9.20 -1.95 -7.84
C ASN A 85 8.23 -0.88 -7.35
N VAL A 86 8.21 -0.57 -6.04
CA VAL A 86 7.42 0.54 -5.50
C VAL A 86 7.80 1.86 -6.17
N ALA A 87 9.08 2.17 -6.27
CA ALA A 87 9.56 3.40 -6.88
C ALA A 87 9.20 3.50 -8.37
N LEU A 88 9.29 2.40 -9.12
CA LEU A 88 8.90 2.34 -10.52
C LEU A 88 7.39 2.56 -10.69
N VAL A 89 6.56 1.96 -9.85
CA VAL A 89 5.11 2.15 -9.89
C VAL A 89 4.74 3.60 -9.62
N VAL A 90 5.35 4.22 -8.62
CA VAL A 90 5.16 5.64 -8.32
C VAL A 90 5.48 6.51 -9.54
N LYS A 91 6.59 6.22 -10.22
CA LYS A 91 7.01 6.93 -11.43
C LYS A 91 6.06 6.70 -12.61
N ASP A 92 5.76 5.45 -12.92
CA ASP A 92 4.94 5.07 -14.08
C ASP A 92 3.51 5.61 -14.00
N LEU A 93 2.98 5.72 -12.80
CA LEU A 93 1.63 6.21 -12.55
C LEU A 93 1.59 7.71 -12.27
N GLY A 94 2.74 8.36 -12.14
CA GLY A 94 2.82 9.79 -11.84
C GLY A 94 2.08 10.15 -10.55
N LEU A 95 2.28 9.37 -9.48
CA LEU A 95 1.64 9.63 -8.19
C LEU A 95 2.17 10.93 -7.60
N ASP A 96 1.24 11.76 -7.10
CA ASP A 96 1.58 13.08 -6.54
C ASP A 96 1.95 12.99 -5.05
N HIS A 97 1.29 12.08 -4.35
CA HIS A 97 1.51 11.85 -2.92
C HIS A 97 1.42 10.36 -2.60
N ILE A 98 2.39 9.89 -1.85
CA ILE A 98 2.41 8.51 -1.38
C ILE A 98 2.69 8.45 0.11
N VAL A 99 2.13 7.43 0.75
CA VAL A 99 2.49 7.04 2.10
C VAL A 99 3.12 5.65 2.01
N VAL A 100 4.19 5.43 2.73
CA VAL A 100 4.84 4.13 2.86
C VAL A 100 4.71 3.66 4.30
N THR A 101 4.13 2.51 4.48
CA THR A 101 4.02 1.85 5.78
C THR A 101 4.35 0.36 5.62
N SER A 102 4.39 -0.36 6.70
CA SER A 102 4.76 -1.77 6.68
C SER A 102 3.96 -2.59 7.67
N VAL A 103 3.91 -3.90 7.43
CA VAL A 103 3.59 -4.87 8.46
C VAL A 103 4.72 -4.91 9.49
N ASN A 104 4.45 -5.36 10.72
CA ASN A 104 5.50 -5.65 11.67
C ASN A 104 6.22 -6.96 11.31
N ARG A 105 7.53 -6.93 11.40
CA ARG A 105 8.43 -8.04 11.10
C ARG A 105 9.34 -8.31 12.29
N ASP A 106 8.74 -8.80 13.40
CA ASP A 106 9.49 -9.17 14.60
C ASP A 106 10.46 -10.34 14.34
N ASP A 107 10.26 -11.06 13.24
CA ASP A 107 11.13 -12.15 12.75
C ASP A 107 12.45 -11.67 12.14
N LEU A 108 12.56 -10.37 11.79
CA LEU A 108 13.79 -9.78 11.23
C LEU A 108 14.63 -9.11 12.30
N PRO A 109 15.99 -9.23 12.25
CA PRO A 109 16.89 -8.64 13.24
C PRO A 109 16.75 -7.12 13.38
N ASP A 110 16.49 -6.42 12.26
CA ASP A 110 16.31 -4.95 12.22
C ASP A 110 14.85 -4.52 12.16
N GLY A 111 13.91 -5.45 12.28
CA GLY A 111 12.48 -5.18 12.13
C GLY A 111 12.06 -4.73 10.72
N GLY A 112 12.96 -4.80 9.74
CA GLY A 112 12.75 -4.35 8.37
C GLY A 112 13.22 -2.93 8.09
N ALA A 113 13.92 -2.28 9.02
CA ALA A 113 14.38 -0.90 8.88
C ALA A 113 15.25 -0.68 7.63
N GLY A 114 16.16 -1.60 7.33
CA GLY A 114 17.02 -1.51 6.14
C GLY A 114 16.22 -1.55 4.84
N HIS A 115 15.21 -2.42 4.77
CA HIS A 115 14.32 -2.53 3.61
C HIS A 115 13.47 -1.25 3.45
N PHE A 116 13.00 -0.70 4.55
CA PHE A 116 12.26 0.57 4.57
C PHE A 116 13.12 1.72 4.04
N ALA A 117 14.36 1.83 4.51
CA ALA A 117 15.31 2.84 4.05
C ALA A 117 15.60 2.71 2.54
N LYS A 118 15.79 1.49 2.03
CA LYS A 118 15.95 1.24 0.59
C LYS A 118 14.74 1.68 -0.22
N THR A 119 13.55 1.42 0.28
CA THR A 119 12.29 1.84 -0.39
C THR A 119 12.24 3.36 -0.52
N VAL A 120 12.48 4.09 0.54
CA VAL A 120 12.50 5.56 0.52
C VAL A 120 13.59 6.08 -0.42
N PHE A 121 14.78 5.49 -0.36
CA PHE A 121 15.90 5.84 -1.24
C PHE A 121 15.53 5.70 -2.72
N TRP A 122 14.99 4.57 -3.14
CA TRP A 122 14.58 4.33 -4.52
C TRP A 122 13.46 5.28 -4.97
N ILE A 123 12.46 5.52 -4.12
CA ILE A 123 11.38 6.45 -4.41
C ILE A 123 11.93 7.85 -4.69
N LYS A 124 12.76 8.36 -3.81
CA LYS A 124 13.35 9.70 -3.95
C LYS A 124 14.27 9.83 -5.18
N ASN A 125 15.03 8.78 -5.51
CA ASN A 125 15.90 8.79 -6.67
C ASN A 125 15.16 8.76 -8.01
N LEU A 126 14.13 7.92 -8.12
CA LEU A 126 13.38 7.79 -9.36
C LEU A 126 12.30 8.87 -9.55
N ASN A 127 11.91 9.53 -8.48
CA ASN A 127 10.84 10.52 -8.46
C ASN A 127 11.30 11.81 -7.77
N PRO A 128 12.17 12.61 -8.40
CA PRO A 128 12.60 13.88 -7.81
C PRO A 128 11.39 14.79 -7.56
N GLY A 129 11.31 15.36 -6.37
CA GLY A 129 10.25 16.30 -5.99
C GLY A 129 8.99 15.67 -5.36
N ILE A 130 8.96 14.32 -5.21
CA ILE A 130 7.87 13.67 -4.50
C ILE A 130 8.01 13.83 -2.98
#